data_bbbd73ed0a4247e7bf8142ba2362594d
#
_entry.id   bbbd73ed0a4247e7bf8142ba2362594d
#
_cell.length_a   1.000
_cell.length_b   1.000
_cell.length_c   1.000
_cell.angle_alpha   90.00
_cell.angle_beta   90.00
_cell.angle_gamma   90.00
#
_symmetry.space_group_name_H-M   'P 1'
#
loop_
_entity.id
_entity.type
_entity.pdbx_description
1 polymer ?
#
loop_
_entity_poly.entity_id
_entity_poly.type
_entity_poly.pdbx_seq_one_letter_code
_entity_poly.pdbx_strand_id
1 'polypeptide(L)'
;VRYIIHGSVRKLGPRMRINANLVSTDSEKSIWSNNFDLKVDEVFDVQDKIAEEIVATIVGRVEADSLNSIKTKRPENMDSYDLVLQGLEYAKKGNVIKENTRKAVELFEKAIETEPSYARAHAWRACSLSNLADWEEDPDPKMFESAIDSAKKALELDPSEPEVHRIIGALKLWFERDHDMAKYHFEKARELCPSDVFIISRYAIMLIYFCEFEKALSELERAKRLDPFSHDLLFAPEAICQFWMGDYEKSLQTFKKVKVKKNYLFYIALAHKKNGEDELAAEKLKEAHAMTGMDNDSFIGSQPFNNEEKLSELKGILDSI
;
A
#
# COMPACT_ATOMS: atom_id res chain seq x y z
N VAL A 1 -20.51 -13.92 17.65
CA VAL A 1 -19.21 -13.25 17.52
C VAL A 1 -18.31 -14.19 16.73
N ARG A 2 -17.79 -13.74 15.59
CA ARG A 2 -16.99 -14.59 14.68
C ARG A 2 -15.53 -14.73 15.12
N TYR A 3 -15.02 -13.73 15.84
CA TYR A 3 -13.65 -13.72 16.35
C TYR A 3 -13.61 -13.30 17.81
N ILE A 4 -12.72 -13.91 18.57
CA ILE A 4 -12.49 -13.63 19.99
C ILE A 4 -11.01 -13.32 20.20
N ILE A 5 -10.73 -12.19 20.86
CA ILE A 5 -9.41 -11.89 21.39
C ILE A 5 -9.40 -12.27 22.86
N HIS A 6 -8.41 -13.04 23.25
CA HIS A 6 -8.12 -13.26 24.64
C HIS A 6 -6.63 -13.11 24.92
N GLY A 7 -6.28 -12.79 26.14
CA GLY A 7 -4.90 -12.59 26.52
C GLY A 7 -4.67 -12.85 27.99
N SER A 8 -3.40 -12.85 28.38
CA SER A 8 -2.98 -12.93 29.76
C SER A 8 -1.82 -11.99 30.03
N VAL A 9 -1.76 -11.48 31.27
CA VAL A 9 -0.65 -10.65 31.75
C VAL A 9 0.02 -11.40 32.89
N ARG A 10 1.33 -11.58 32.79
CA ARG A 10 2.17 -12.19 33.86
C ARG A 10 3.26 -11.22 34.24
N LYS A 11 3.34 -10.92 35.54
CA LYS A 11 4.41 -10.09 36.12
C LYS A 11 5.36 -10.98 36.95
N LEU A 12 6.67 -10.82 36.70
CA LEU A 12 7.71 -11.48 37.48
C LEU A 12 8.82 -10.46 37.81
N GLY A 13 8.80 -9.96 39.02
CA GLY A 13 9.71 -8.87 39.43
C GLY A 13 9.55 -7.61 38.56
N PRO A 14 10.64 -7.10 37.94
CA PRO A 14 10.60 -5.91 37.08
C PRO A 14 10.15 -6.21 35.65
N ARG A 15 9.84 -7.48 35.32
CA ARG A 15 9.41 -7.87 33.97
C ARG A 15 7.93 -8.20 33.93
N MET A 16 7.30 -7.85 32.80
CA MET A 16 5.92 -8.18 32.49
C MET A 16 5.87 -8.84 31.12
N ARG A 17 5.08 -9.90 31.01
CA ARG A 17 4.75 -10.53 29.73
C ARG A 17 3.25 -10.41 29.50
N ILE A 18 2.89 -9.86 28.34
CA ILE A 18 1.52 -9.80 27.83
C ILE A 18 1.43 -10.81 26.69
N ASN A 19 0.49 -11.74 26.78
CA ASN A 19 0.15 -12.64 25.68
C ASN A 19 -1.19 -12.18 25.09
N ALA A 20 -1.28 -12.10 23.77
CA ALA A 20 -2.51 -11.84 23.05
C ALA A 20 -2.73 -12.93 22.00
N ASN A 21 -3.97 -13.42 21.87
CA ASN A 21 -4.34 -14.49 20.97
C ASN A 21 -5.70 -14.17 20.32
N LEU A 22 -5.77 -14.32 19.00
CA LEU A 22 -6.98 -14.16 18.19
C LEU A 22 -7.47 -15.53 17.73
N VAL A 23 -8.69 -15.87 18.04
CA VAL A 23 -9.32 -17.15 17.71
C VAL A 23 -10.53 -16.94 16.80
N SER A 24 -10.59 -17.68 15.70
CA SER A 24 -11.81 -17.80 14.89
C SER A 24 -12.77 -18.78 15.56
N THR A 25 -14.01 -18.36 15.83
CA THR A 25 -15.03 -19.23 16.45
C THR A 25 -15.60 -20.24 15.47
N ASP A 26 -15.52 -19.97 14.17
CA ASP A 26 -16.01 -20.86 13.12
C ASP A 26 -15.10 -22.08 12.94
N SER A 27 -13.78 -21.88 13.06
CA SER A 27 -12.77 -22.95 12.91
C SER A 27 -12.22 -23.46 14.23
N GLU A 28 -12.52 -22.78 15.34
CA GLU A 28 -11.95 -23.02 16.70
C GLU A 28 -10.44 -22.98 16.73
N LYS A 29 -9.80 -22.31 15.75
CA LYS A 29 -8.33 -22.23 15.64
C LYS A 29 -7.83 -20.85 16.03
N SER A 30 -6.65 -20.82 16.66
CA SER A 30 -5.87 -19.60 16.80
C SER A 30 -5.37 -19.17 15.41
N ILE A 31 -5.78 -17.99 14.96
CA ILE A 31 -5.34 -17.41 13.70
C ILE A 31 -4.17 -16.44 13.88
N TRP A 32 -3.94 -16.02 15.13
CA TRP A 32 -2.78 -15.23 15.52
C TRP A 32 -2.52 -15.32 17.01
N SER A 33 -1.23 -15.30 17.39
CA SER A 33 -0.79 -15.21 18.78
C SER A 33 0.53 -14.46 18.84
N ASN A 34 0.68 -13.56 19.81
CA ASN A 34 1.94 -12.85 20.07
C ASN A 34 2.19 -12.66 21.57
N ASN A 35 3.47 -12.52 21.94
CA ASN A 35 3.93 -12.23 23.28
C ASN A 35 4.72 -10.92 23.30
N PHE A 36 4.38 -10.02 24.20
CA PHE A 36 5.07 -8.75 24.43
C PHE A 36 5.80 -8.83 25.77
N ASP A 37 7.13 -8.76 25.74
CA ASP A 37 7.98 -8.75 26.93
C ASP A 37 8.42 -7.31 27.24
N LEU A 38 8.07 -6.80 28.41
CA LEU A 38 8.24 -5.42 28.84
C LEU A 38 8.88 -5.32 30.22
N LYS A 39 9.46 -4.18 30.54
CA LYS A 39 9.71 -3.80 31.91
C LYS A 39 8.49 -3.08 32.50
N VAL A 40 8.24 -3.27 33.79
CA VAL A 40 7.05 -2.74 34.47
C VAL A 40 7.02 -1.22 34.46
N ASP A 41 8.15 -0.56 34.51
CA ASP A 41 8.32 0.89 34.42
C ASP A 41 8.05 1.49 33.02
N GLU A 42 8.14 0.64 31.99
CA GLU A 42 7.90 1.03 30.59
C GLU A 42 6.44 0.80 30.13
N VAL A 43 5.58 0.18 30.97
CA VAL A 43 4.23 -0.27 30.58
C VAL A 43 3.37 0.87 30.05
N PHE A 44 3.37 2.03 30.72
CA PHE A 44 2.56 3.18 30.29
C PHE A 44 3.08 3.83 29.01
N ASP A 45 4.41 3.84 28.80
CA ASP A 45 5.04 4.45 27.62
C ASP A 45 4.84 3.60 26.36
N VAL A 46 4.59 2.29 26.51
CA VAL A 46 4.45 1.35 25.40
C VAL A 46 3.02 0.81 25.23
N GLN A 47 2.11 1.12 26.15
CA GLN A 47 0.72 0.65 26.12
C GLN A 47 0.04 0.97 24.79
N ASP A 48 0.14 2.21 24.34
CA ASP A 48 -0.50 2.66 23.09
C ASP A 48 0.12 1.96 21.89
N LYS A 49 1.44 1.77 21.88
CA LYS A 49 2.15 1.06 20.81
C LYS A 49 1.73 -0.39 20.70
N ILE A 50 1.58 -1.08 21.85
CA ILE A 50 1.11 -2.48 21.89
C ILE A 50 -0.34 -2.57 21.43
N ALA A 51 -1.19 -1.66 21.86
CA ALA A 51 -2.58 -1.61 21.44
C ALA A 51 -2.69 -1.39 19.92
N GLU A 52 -1.93 -0.44 19.37
CA GLU A 52 -1.85 -0.20 17.93
C GLU A 52 -1.39 -1.44 17.15
N GLU A 53 -0.32 -2.10 17.62
CA GLU A 53 0.22 -3.31 16.98
C GLU A 53 -0.78 -4.47 17.00
N ILE A 54 -1.46 -4.68 18.14
CA ILE A 54 -2.51 -5.68 18.27
C ILE A 54 -3.64 -5.39 17.29
N VAL A 55 -4.15 -4.16 17.25
CA VAL A 55 -5.27 -3.77 16.37
C VAL A 55 -4.89 -3.94 14.90
N ALA A 56 -3.73 -3.44 14.47
CA ALA A 56 -3.28 -3.55 13.09
C ALA A 56 -3.15 -5.01 12.63
N THR A 57 -2.54 -5.85 13.46
CA THR A 57 -2.35 -7.27 13.15
C THR A 57 -3.67 -8.02 13.09
N ILE A 58 -4.62 -7.69 13.98
CA ILE A 58 -5.94 -8.32 14.02
C ILE A 58 -6.72 -8.04 12.74
N VAL A 59 -6.79 -6.79 12.29
CA VAL A 59 -7.53 -6.42 11.07
C VAL A 59 -7.02 -7.24 9.88
N GLY A 60 -5.71 -7.29 9.65
CA GLY A 60 -5.13 -8.08 8.56
C GLY A 60 -5.39 -9.58 8.69
N ARG A 61 -5.38 -10.15 9.91
CA ARG A 61 -5.64 -11.57 10.14
C ARG A 61 -7.11 -11.94 9.98
N VAL A 62 -8.01 -11.09 10.42
CA VAL A 62 -9.47 -11.26 10.22
C VAL A 62 -9.80 -11.22 8.73
N GLU A 63 -9.25 -10.28 7.97
CA GLU A 63 -9.43 -10.23 6.52
C GLU A 63 -8.90 -11.49 5.82
N ALA A 64 -7.71 -11.96 6.19
CA ALA A 64 -7.10 -13.16 5.60
C ALA A 64 -7.90 -14.44 5.92
N ASP A 65 -8.37 -14.60 7.17
CA ASP A 65 -9.20 -15.77 7.55
C ASP A 65 -10.57 -15.72 6.88
N SER A 66 -11.21 -14.55 6.82
CA SER A 66 -12.46 -14.34 6.08
C SER A 66 -12.30 -14.70 4.62
N LEU A 67 -11.24 -14.24 3.95
CA LEU A 67 -10.96 -14.55 2.56
C LEU A 67 -10.82 -16.06 2.31
N ASN A 68 -10.13 -16.77 3.20
CA ASN A 68 -10.02 -18.23 3.09
C ASN A 68 -11.38 -18.94 3.18
N SER A 69 -12.27 -18.45 4.03
CA SER A 69 -13.65 -18.99 4.12
C SER A 69 -14.49 -18.68 2.88
N ILE A 70 -14.28 -17.51 2.26
CA ILE A 70 -15.00 -17.08 1.06
C ILE A 70 -14.64 -17.95 -0.16
N LYS A 71 -13.38 -18.39 -0.28
CA LYS A 71 -12.92 -19.23 -1.40
C LYS A 71 -13.72 -20.53 -1.58
N THR A 72 -14.44 -20.96 -0.54
CA THR A 72 -15.30 -22.14 -0.57
C THR A 72 -16.76 -21.83 -0.92
N LYS A 73 -17.17 -20.56 -0.92
CA LYS A 73 -18.52 -20.15 -1.26
C LYS A 73 -18.75 -20.14 -2.77
N ARG A 74 -19.98 -20.40 -3.21
CA ARG A 74 -20.38 -20.15 -4.59
C ARG A 74 -20.60 -18.66 -4.82
N PRO A 75 -20.27 -18.13 -6.01
CA PRO A 75 -20.41 -16.69 -6.29
C PRO A 75 -21.80 -16.11 -6.06
N GLU A 76 -22.84 -16.91 -6.31
CA GLU A 76 -24.24 -16.50 -6.10
C GLU A 76 -24.65 -16.39 -4.62
N ASN A 77 -23.83 -16.88 -3.70
CA ASN A 77 -24.07 -16.84 -2.26
C ASN A 77 -23.16 -15.84 -1.52
N MET A 78 -22.48 -14.98 -2.27
CA MET A 78 -21.58 -13.97 -1.68
C MET A 78 -22.36 -12.69 -1.42
N ASP A 79 -22.19 -12.12 -0.22
CA ASP A 79 -22.64 -10.77 0.09
C ASP A 79 -21.63 -9.71 -0.42
N SER A 80 -22.02 -8.44 -0.34
CA SER A 80 -21.18 -7.33 -0.82
C SER A 80 -19.81 -7.28 -0.14
N TYR A 81 -19.75 -7.58 1.15
CA TYR A 81 -18.48 -7.63 1.90
C TYR A 81 -17.57 -8.75 1.38
N ASP A 82 -18.10 -9.94 1.18
CA ASP A 82 -17.35 -11.09 0.65
C ASP A 82 -16.79 -10.80 -0.75
N LEU A 83 -17.62 -10.17 -1.62
CA LEU A 83 -17.19 -9.75 -2.96
C LEU A 83 -16.07 -8.72 -2.92
N VAL A 84 -16.15 -7.75 -2.00
CA VAL A 84 -15.09 -6.75 -1.81
C VAL A 84 -13.81 -7.43 -1.33
N LEU A 85 -13.84 -8.33 -0.35
CA LEU A 85 -12.64 -9.05 0.12
C LEU A 85 -11.98 -9.86 -1.01
N GLN A 86 -12.77 -10.55 -1.83
CA GLN A 86 -12.25 -11.27 -2.98
C GLN A 86 -11.65 -10.33 -4.03
N GLY A 87 -12.32 -9.20 -4.30
CA GLY A 87 -11.81 -8.14 -5.18
C GLY A 87 -10.49 -7.57 -4.70
N LEU A 88 -10.33 -7.36 -3.39
CA LEU A 88 -9.09 -6.90 -2.77
C LEU A 88 -7.92 -7.87 -2.96
N GLU A 89 -8.16 -9.19 -2.90
CA GLU A 89 -7.12 -10.17 -3.19
C GLU A 89 -6.57 -9.98 -4.61
N TYR A 90 -7.45 -9.81 -5.60
CA TYR A 90 -7.05 -9.56 -6.98
C TYR A 90 -6.42 -8.17 -7.16
N ALA A 91 -6.97 -7.12 -6.58
CA ALA A 91 -6.44 -5.76 -6.68
C ALA A 91 -5.04 -5.60 -6.08
N LYS A 92 -4.79 -6.21 -4.91
CA LYS A 92 -3.46 -6.21 -4.27
C LYS A 92 -2.41 -7.00 -5.09
N LYS A 93 -2.84 -7.95 -5.93
CA LYS A 93 -2.00 -8.69 -6.88
C LYS A 93 -2.00 -8.08 -8.29
N GLY A 94 -2.90 -7.14 -8.56
CA GLY A 94 -3.24 -6.64 -9.89
C GLY A 94 -2.12 -5.89 -10.60
N ASN A 95 -1.29 -5.15 -9.87
CA ASN A 95 -0.14 -4.41 -10.43
C ASN A 95 0.86 -5.29 -11.20
N VAL A 96 0.67 -6.59 -11.19
CA VAL A 96 1.54 -7.58 -11.86
C VAL A 96 0.88 -8.19 -13.10
N ILE A 97 -0.46 -8.28 -13.11
CA ILE A 97 -1.21 -9.01 -14.15
C ILE A 97 -2.50 -8.24 -14.47
N LYS A 98 -2.63 -7.74 -15.71
CA LYS A 98 -3.81 -7.03 -16.22
C LYS A 98 -5.13 -7.76 -15.93
N GLU A 99 -5.14 -9.10 -16.09
CA GLU A 99 -6.32 -9.92 -15.86
C GLU A 99 -6.80 -9.89 -14.39
N ASN A 100 -5.89 -9.83 -13.43
CA ASN A 100 -6.25 -9.69 -12.02
C ASN A 100 -6.93 -8.33 -11.75
N THR A 101 -6.44 -7.26 -12.38
CA THR A 101 -7.05 -5.93 -12.25
C THR A 101 -8.46 -5.92 -12.83
N ARG A 102 -8.66 -6.53 -14.00
CA ARG A 102 -9.98 -6.67 -14.62
C ARG A 102 -10.94 -7.47 -13.72
N LYS A 103 -10.46 -8.58 -13.17
CA LYS A 103 -11.24 -9.40 -12.25
C LYS A 103 -11.64 -8.66 -10.96
N ALA A 104 -10.74 -7.82 -10.44
CA ALA A 104 -11.04 -6.96 -9.30
C ALA A 104 -12.19 -5.98 -9.63
N VAL A 105 -12.15 -5.31 -10.80
CA VAL A 105 -13.23 -4.41 -11.24
C VAL A 105 -14.57 -5.14 -11.28
N GLU A 106 -14.65 -6.34 -11.92
CA GLU A 106 -15.88 -7.13 -11.99
C GLU A 106 -16.46 -7.48 -10.60
N LEU A 107 -15.59 -7.80 -9.65
CA LEU A 107 -16.01 -8.15 -8.28
C LEU A 107 -16.53 -6.94 -7.51
N PHE A 108 -15.90 -5.78 -7.67
CA PHE A 108 -16.37 -4.53 -7.07
C PHE A 108 -17.68 -4.05 -7.71
N GLU A 109 -17.87 -4.24 -9.02
CA GLU A 109 -19.13 -3.95 -9.70
C GLU A 109 -20.28 -4.83 -9.16
N LYS A 110 -20.05 -6.13 -9.00
CA LYS A 110 -21.02 -7.03 -8.37
C LYS A 110 -21.32 -6.65 -6.91
N ALA A 111 -20.31 -6.21 -6.17
CA ALA A 111 -20.52 -5.73 -4.80
C ALA A 111 -21.40 -4.49 -4.77
N ILE A 112 -21.23 -3.57 -5.71
CA ILE A 112 -22.05 -2.36 -5.87
C ILE A 112 -23.48 -2.72 -6.32
N GLU A 113 -23.64 -3.68 -7.24
CA GLU A 113 -24.98 -4.20 -7.62
C GLU A 113 -25.73 -4.82 -6.44
N THR A 114 -25.00 -5.54 -5.56
CA THR A 114 -25.57 -6.17 -4.36
C THR A 114 -25.89 -5.12 -3.29
N GLU A 115 -25.04 -4.14 -3.08
CA GLU A 115 -25.19 -3.08 -2.09
C GLU A 115 -24.68 -1.74 -2.64
N PRO A 116 -25.54 -0.96 -3.32
CA PRO A 116 -25.16 0.31 -3.94
C PRO A 116 -24.63 1.38 -2.98
N SER A 117 -24.91 1.23 -1.67
CA SER A 117 -24.46 2.15 -0.62
C SER A 117 -23.10 1.80 -0.02
N TYR A 118 -22.44 0.73 -0.49
CA TYR A 118 -21.18 0.29 0.09
C TYR A 118 -19.99 1.12 -0.41
N ALA A 119 -19.63 2.17 0.32
CA ALA A 119 -18.60 3.15 -0.05
C ALA A 119 -17.26 2.51 -0.43
N ARG A 120 -16.81 1.49 0.32
CA ARG A 120 -15.54 0.79 0.09
C ARG A 120 -15.50 0.06 -1.27
N ALA A 121 -16.64 -0.47 -1.74
CA ALA A 121 -16.75 -1.09 -3.07
C ALA A 121 -16.54 -0.05 -4.19
N HIS A 122 -17.18 1.11 -4.09
CA HIS A 122 -16.98 2.22 -5.01
C HIS A 122 -15.54 2.73 -5.02
N ALA A 123 -14.91 2.89 -3.84
CA ALA A 123 -13.54 3.35 -3.72
C ALA A 123 -12.56 2.39 -4.41
N TRP A 124 -12.67 1.09 -4.14
CA TRP A 124 -11.77 0.10 -4.74
C TRP A 124 -12.05 -0.14 -6.23
N ARG A 125 -13.30 0.05 -6.69
CA ARG A 125 -13.60 0.10 -8.12
C ARG A 125 -12.85 1.25 -8.80
N ALA A 126 -12.86 2.44 -8.20
CA ALA A 126 -12.11 3.60 -8.69
C ALA A 126 -10.61 3.30 -8.82
N CYS A 127 -10.00 2.75 -7.76
CA CYS A 127 -8.59 2.35 -7.75
C CYS A 127 -8.26 1.32 -8.84
N SER A 128 -9.13 0.32 -9.01
CA SER A 128 -8.89 -0.76 -9.99
C SER A 128 -9.09 -0.28 -11.42
N LEU A 129 -10.03 0.62 -11.69
CA LEU A 129 -10.22 1.23 -13.01
C LEU A 129 -9.03 2.10 -13.41
N SER A 130 -8.51 2.93 -12.50
CA SER A 130 -7.31 3.74 -12.78
C SER A 130 -6.09 2.85 -13.07
N ASN A 131 -5.88 1.80 -12.26
CA ASN A 131 -4.81 0.84 -12.52
C ASN A 131 -4.99 0.06 -13.84
N LEU A 132 -6.24 -0.22 -14.25
CA LEU A 132 -6.51 -0.90 -15.51
C LEU A 132 -6.18 0.00 -16.72
N ALA A 133 -6.45 1.29 -16.61
CA ALA A 133 -6.09 2.27 -17.63
C ALA A 133 -4.57 2.34 -17.88
N ASP A 134 -3.74 2.15 -16.84
CA ASP A 134 -2.27 2.10 -16.97
C ASP A 134 -1.77 0.89 -17.80
N TRP A 135 -2.62 -0.12 -18.05
CA TRP A 135 -2.28 -1.27 -18.88
C TRP A 135 -2.68 -1.11 -20.35
N GLU A 136 -3.46 -0.11 -20.68
CA GLU A 136 -3.89 0.16 -22.06
C GLU A 136 -2.89 1.11 -22.73
N GLU A 137 -2.56 0.87 -24.02
CA GLU A 137 -1.69 1.76 -24.81
C GLU A 137 -2.42 3.08 -25.12
N ASP A 138 -3.76 3.02 -25.30
CA ASP A 138 -4.63 4.15 -25.54
C ASP A 138 -5.89 3.98 -24.67
N PRO A 139 -5.83 4.36 -23.38
CA PRO A 139 -6.93 4.13 -22.46
C PRO A 139 -8.14 5.00 -22.84
N ASP A 140 -9.33 4.40 -22.88
CA ASP A 140 -10.58 5.14 -23.07
C ASP A 140 -10.72 6.20 -21.96
N PRO A 141 -10.81 7.50 -22.31
CA PRO A 141 -11.02 8.58 -21.32
C PRO A 141 -12.17 8.32 -20.36
N LYS A 142 -13.20 7.60 -20.79
CA LYS A 142 -14.34 7.19 -19.95
C LYS A 142 -13.94 6.29 -18.78
N MET A 143 -12.82 5.57 -18.87
CA MET A 143 -12.33 4.77 -17.74
C MET A 143 -11.91 5.68 -16.58
N PHE A 144 -11.19 6.76 -16.87
CA PHE A 144 -10.79 7.74 -15.86
C PHE A 144 -11.98 8.51 -15.31
N GLU A 145 -12.92 8.94 -16.17
CA GLU A 145 -14.17 9.57 -15.73
C GLU A 145 -14.94 8.63 -14.79
N SER A 146 -15.09 7.36 -15.15
CA SER A 146 -15.76 6.36 -14.33
C SER A 146 -15.04 6.09 -13.00
N ALA A 147 -13.70 6.13 -12.99
CA ALA A 147 -12.92 6.03 -11.76
C ALA A 147 -13.15 7.23 -10.83
N ILE A 148 -13.11 8.45 -11.38
CA ILE A 148 -13.37 9.70 -10.64
C ILE A 148 -14.80 9.71 -10.08
N ASP A 149 -15.80 9.33 -10.88
CA ASP A 149 -17.20 9.28 -10.42
C ASP A 149 -17.40 8.25 -9.31
N SER A 150 -16.75 7.09 -9.42
CA SER A 150 -16.77 6.07 -8.35
C SER A 150 -16.13 6.60 -7.08
N ALA A 151 -15.01 7.31 -7.17
CA ALA A 151 -14.34 7.90 -6.02
C ALA A 151 -15.18 8.98 -5.34
N LYS A 152 -15.83 9.87 -6.14
CA LYS A 152 -16.77 10.88 -5.63
C LYS A 152 -17.95 10.22 -4.93
N LYS A 153 -18.53 9.18 -5.56
CA LYS A 153 -19.65 8.43 -4.97
C LYS A 153 -19.28 7.78 -3.65
N ALA A 154 -18.09 7.20 -3.56
CA ALA A 154 -17.59 6.63 -2.32
C ALA A 154 -17.49 7.69 -1.19
N LEU A 155 -17.00 8.89 -1.50
CA LEU A 155 -16.87 9.98 -0.53
C LEU A 155 -18.24 10.50 -0.07
N GLU A 156 -19.24 10.58 -0.98
CA GLU A 156 -20.60 10.94 -0.63
C GLU A 156 -21.26 9.93 0.31
N LEU A 157 -21.00 8.64 0.09
CA LEU A 157 -21.60 7.54 0.86
C LEU A 157 -20.98 7.43 2.27
N ASP A 158 -19.66 7.52 2.38
CA ASP A 158 -18.96 7.46 3.65
C ASP A 158 -17.68 8.31 3.66
N PRO A 159 -17.77 9.57 4.14
CA PRO A 159 -16.60 10.44 4.28
C PRO A 159 -15.67 10.05 5.44
N SER A 160 -16.01 9.02 6.22
CA SER A 160 -15.16 8.50 7.29
C SER A 160 -14.42 7.21 6.92
N GLU A 161 -14.66 6.65 5.72
CA GLU A 161 -13.96 5.45 5.24
C GLU A 161 -12.51 5.81 4.83
N PRO A 162 -11.49 5.29 5.53
CA PRO A 162 -10.09 5.66 5.28
C PRO A 162 -9.63 5.36 3.85
N GLU A 163 -10.08 4.23 3.28
CA GLU A 163 -9.72 3.82 1.93
C GLU A 163 -10.23 4.78 0.85
N VAL A 164 -11.39 5.41 1.07
CA VAL A 164 -11.92 6.44 0.18
C VAL A 164 -10.94 7.60 0.08
N HIS A 165 -10.49 8.11 1.22
CA HIS A 165 -9.51 9.20 1.26
C HIS A 165 -8.18 8.80 0.64
N ARG A 166 -7.66 7.60 0.94
CA ARG A 166 -6.42 7.10 0.35
C ARG A 166 -6.51 7.06 -1.19
N ILE A 167 -7.62 6.57 -1.72
CA ILE A 167 -7.81 6.41 -3.17
C ILE A 167 -7.96 7.76 -3.84
N ILE A 168 -8.75 8.68 -3.27
CA ILE A 168 -8.86 10.05 -3.81
C ILE A 168 -7.51 10.75 -3.76
N GLY A 169 -6.75 10.62 -2.66
CA GLY A 169 -5.39 11.14 -2.56
C GLY A 169 -4.48 10.63 -3.68
N ALA A 170 -4.57 9.34 -4.02
CA ALA A 170 -3.83 8.77 -5.13
C ALA A 170 -4.27 9.36 -6.49
N LEU A 171 -5.57 9.45 -6.77
CA LEU A 171 -6.07 10.07 -8.01
C LEU A 171 -5.60 11.52 -8.15
N LYS A 172 -5.68 12.31 -7.07
CA LYS A 172 -5.20 13.69 -7.04
C LYS A 172 -3.70 13.78 -7.30
N LEU A 173 -2.88 12.87 -6.72
CA LEU A 173 -1.43 12.90 -6.88
C LEU A 173 -1.00 12.49 -8.29
N TRP A 174 -1.46 11.34 -8.79
CA TRP A 174 -0.93 10.76 -10.03
C TRP A 174 -1.60 11.29 -11.30
N PHE A 175 -2.90 11.58 -11.26
CA PHE A 175 -3.63 11.98 -12.47
C PHE A 175 -3.87 13.48 -12.55
N GLU A 176 -4.37 14.11 -11.47
CA GLU A 176 -4.70 15.52 -11.49
C GLU A 176 -3.51 16.44 -11.16
N ARG A 177 -2.42 15.89 -10.56
CA ARG A 177 -1.26 16.66 -10.05
C ARG A 177 -1.67 17.75 -9.06
N ASP A 178 -2.80 17.56 -8.38
CA ASP A 178 -3.30 18.41 -7.31
C ASP A 178 -2.66 18.01 -6.00
N HIS A 179 -1.44 18.51 -5.74
CA HIS A 179 -0.63 18.14 -4.60
C HIS A 179 -1.28 18.51 -3.27
N ASP A 180 -1.98 19.66 -3.19
CA ASP A 180 -2.63 20.10 -1.95
C ASP A 180 -3.76 19.16 -1.55
N MET A 181 -4.64 18.83 -2.50
CA MET A 181 -5.72 17.87 -2.24
C MET A 181 -5.20 16.46 -2.04
N ALA A 182 -4.15 16.05 -2.73
CA ALA A 182 -3.50 14.76 -2.49
C ALA A 182 -3.02 14.66 -1.04
N LYS A 183 -2.29 15.67 -0.56
CA LYS A 183 -1.81 15.73 0.82
C LYS A 183 -2.95 15.67 1.83
N TYR A 184 -3.97 16.52 1.65
CA TYR A 184 -5.15 16.53 2.52
C TYR A 184 -5.78 15.14 2.66
N HIS A 185 -6.02 14.46 1.54
CA HIS A 185 -6.68 13.17 1.54
C HIS A 185 -5.81 12.05 2.12
N PHE A 186 -4.50 12.01 1.82
CA PHE A 186 -3.60 11.03 2.44
C PHE A 186 -3.44 11.25 3.95
N GLU A 187 -3.33 12.50 4.41
CA GLU A 187 -3.29 12.82 5.84
C GLU A 187 -4.60 12.41 6.52
N LYS A 188 -5.74 12.65 5.86
CA LYS A 188 -7.06 12.24 6.39
C LYS A 188 -7.19 10.71 6.49
N ALA A 189 -6.76 9.97 5.48
CA ALA A 189 -6.74 8.51 5.53
C ALA A 189 -5.88 8.00 6.71
N ARG A 190 -4.71 8.62 6.89
CA ARG A 190 -3.76 8.30 7.96
C ARG A 190 -4.28 8.64 9.35
N GLU A 191 -5.06 9.73 9.49
CA GLU A 191 -5.76 10.12 10.71
C GLU A 191 -6.87 9.13 11.07
N LEU A 192 -7.71 8.77 10.09
CA LEU A 192 -8.86 7.88 10.28
C LEU A 192 -8.44 6.43 10.61
N CYS A 193 -7.33 5.95 10.03
CA CYS A 193 -6.82 4.62 10.30
C CYS A 193 -5.30 4.61 10.49
N PRO A 194 -4.83 5.00 11.69
CA PRO A 194 -3.42 5.19 11.96
C PRO A 194 -2.60 3.90 11.99
N SER A 195 -3.22 2.75 12.13
CA SER A 195 -2.54 1.46 12.30
C SER A 195 -2.62 0.56 11.06
N ASP A 196 -3.29 0.97 9.99
CA ASP A 196 -3.33 0.20 8.75
C ASP A 196 -2.02 0.35 7.97
N VAL A 197 -1.29 -0.75 7.83
CA VAL A 197 0.03 -0.79 7.18
C VAL A 197 -0.05 -0.41 5.69
N PHE A 198 -1.16 -0.74 5.02
CA PHE A 198 -1.36 -0.38 3.62
C PHE A 198 -1.56 1.14 3.46
N ILE A 199 -2.37 1.76 4.32
CA ILE A 199 -2.56 3.23 4.35
C ILE A 199 -1.25 3.93 4.70
N ILE A 200 -0.52 3.45 5.71
CA ILE A 200 0.79 4.00 6.09
C ILE A 200 1.78 3.94 4.91
N SER A 201 1.84 2.80 4.22
CA SER A 201 2.69 2.62 3.04
C SER A 201 2.37 3.64 1.94
N ARG A 202 1.08 3.88 1.66
CA ARG A 202 0.65 4.84 0.64
C ARG A 202 0.89 6.29 1.06
N TYR A 203 0.71 6.59 2.33
CA TYR A 203 1.09 7.88 2.90
C TYR A 203 2.61 8.13 2.78
N ALA A 204 3.44 7.13 3.09
CA ALA A 204 4.89 7.23 2.91
C ALA A 204 5.29 7.46 1.44
N ILE A 205 4.61 6.82 0.49
CA ILE A 205 4.83 7.07 -0.94
C ILE A 205 4.50 8.53 -1.30
N MET A 206 3.38 9.08 -0.79
CA MET A 206 3.08 10.50 -0.97
C MET A 206 4.20 11.38 -0.41
N LEU A 207 4.68 11.11 0.80
CA LEU A 207 5.79 11.87 1.41
C LEU A 207 7.06 11.85 0.56
N ILE A 208 7.36 10.74 -0.13
CA ILE A 208 8.49 10.66 -1.08
C ILE A 208 8.33 11.71 -2.18
N TYR A 209 7.15 11.80 -2.78
CA TYR A 209 6.88 12.78 -3.85
C TYR A 209 6.78 14.22 -3.35
N PHE A 210 6.66 14.41 -2.04
CA PHE A 210 6.77 15.71 -1.36
C PHE A 210 8.18 15.99 -0.85
N CYS A 211 9.16 15.12 -1.19
CA CYS A 211 10.57 15.22 -0.76
C CYS A 211 10.76 15.17 0.78
N GLU A 212 9.80 14.61 1.52
CA GLU A 212 9.87 14.42 2.98
C GLU A 212 10.43 13.01 3.29
N PHE A 213 11.66 12.70 2.81
CA PHE A 213 12.20 11.33 2.79
C PHE A 213 12.42 10.73 4.18
N GLU A 214 12.92 11.51 5.14
CA GLU A 214 13.12 11.07 6.53
C GLU A 214 11.79 10.70 7.20
N LYS A 215 10.76 11.51 6.97
CA LYS A 215 9.43 11.25 7.50
C LYS A 215 8.81 10.03 6.85
N ALA A 216 8.97 9.87 5.53
CA ALA A 216 8.55 8.67 4.81
C ALA A 216 9.20 7.41 5.39
N LEU A 217 10.52 7.43 5.60
CA LEU A 217 11.26 6.31 6.18
C LEU A 217 10.78 5.98 7.60
N SER A 218 10.54 7.00 8.44
CA SER A 218 9.99 6.82 9.79
C SER A 218 8.61 6.13 9.79
N GLU A 219 7.72 6.52 8.88
CA GLU A 219 6.41 5.87 8.72
C GLU A 219 6.55 4.42 8.21
N LEU A 220 7.46 4.14 7.29
CA LEU A 220 7.74 2.79 6.81
C LEU A 220 8.31 1.89 7.93
N GLU A 221 9.19 2.41 8.76
CA GLU A 221 9.69 1.68 9.94
C GLU A 221 8.59 1.43 10.96
N ARG A 222 7.69 2.39 11.15
CA ARG A 222 6.50 2.19 11.97
C ARG A 222 5.60 1.09 11.41
N ALA A 223 5.35 1.09 10.09
CA ALA A 223 4.58 0.04 9.42
C ALA A 223 5.17 -1.35 9.63
N LYS A 224 6.51 -1.50 9.56
CA LYS A 224 7.20 -2.78 9.83
C LYS A 224 7.01 -3.27 11.26
N ARG A 225 6.93 -2.35 12.24
CA ARG A 225 6.66 -2.73 13.63
C ARG A 225 5.22 -3.18 13.83
N LEU A 226 4.27 -2.52 13.14
CA LEU A 226 2.85 -2.85 13.24
C LEU A 226 2.53 -4.21 12.61
N ASP A 227 3.07 -4.51 11.44
CA ASP A 227 2.91 -5.84 10.81
C ASP A 227 4.25 -6.35 10.25
N PRO A 228 4.95 -7.19 11.01
CA PRO A 228 6.20 -7.80 10.58
C PRO A 228 6.09 -8.74 9.37
N PHE A 229 4.88 -9.05 8.91
CA PHE A 229 4.65 -9.94 7.77
C PHE A 229 4.33 -9.23 6.46
N SER A 230 4.02 -7.93 6.50
CA SER A 230 3.67 -7.11 5.31
C SER A 230 4.87 -6.44 4.65
N HIS A 231 6.07 -6.99 4.77
CA HIS A 231 7.31 -6.37 4.29
C HIS A 231 7.34 -6.10 2.79
N ASP A 232 6.65 -6.92 1.96
CA ASP A 232 6.69 -6.77 0.51
C ASP A 232 6.20 -5.40 0.00
N LEU A 233 5.25 -4.77 0.71
CA LEU A 233 4.72 -3.43 0.39
C LEU A 233 5.71 -2.31 0.70
N LEU A 234 6.64 -2.55 1.63
CA LEU A 234 7.44 -1.52 2.27
C LEU A 234 8.84 -1.40 1.67
N PHE A 235 9.34 -2.47 1.01
CA PHE A 235 10.71 -2.49 0.49
C PHE A 235 10.95 -1.48 -0.63
N ALA A 236 10.02 -1.35 -1.58
CA ALA A 236 10.23 -0.45 -2.71
C ALA A 236 10.25 1.03 -2.28
N PRO A 237 9.24 1.55 -1.52
CA PRO A 237 9.31 2.92 -1.04
C PRO A 237 10.49 3.16 -0.09
N GLU A 238 10.88 2.18 0.72
CA GLU A 238 12.09 2.28 1.55
C GLU A 238 13.35 2.45 0.70
N ALA A 239 13.51 1.64 -0.35
CA ALA A 239 14.66 1.73 -1.25
C ALA A 239 14.71 3.07 -1.99
N ILE A 240 13.54 3.63 -2.37
CA ILE A 240 13.47 4.96 -2.99
C ILE A 240 13.86 6.05 -1.98
N CYS A 241 13.42 5.98 -0.73
CA CYS A 241 13.87 6.90 0.32
C CYS A 241 15.40 6.85 0.49
N GLN A 242 15.97 5.65 0.60
CA GLN A 242 17.42 5.44 0.73
C GLN A 242 18.17 6.02 -0.46
N PHE A 243 17.67 5.86 -1.69
CA PHE A 243 18.23 6.48 -2.88
C PHE A 243 18.28 8.01 -2.75
N TRP A 244 17.16 8.64 -2.41
CA TRP A 244 17.09 10.10 -2.27
C TRP A 244 17.89 10.66 -1.10
N MET A 245 18.14 9.86 -0.07
CA MET A 245 19.00 10.19 1.06
C MET A 245 20.51 9.96 0.78
N GLY A 246 20.86 9.45 -0.41
CA GLY A 246 22.24 9.21 -0.81
C GLY A 246 22.81 7.85 -0.41
N ASP A 247 22.02 6.98 0.24
CA ASP A 247 22.41 5.65 0.68
C ASP A 247 22.25 4.62 -0.47
N TYR A 248 22.96 4.81 -1.58
CA TYR A 248 22.75 4.08 -2.82
C TYR A 248 22.99 2.58 -2.69
N GLU A 249 24.04 2.17 -1.97
CA GLU A 249 24.34 0.77 -1.70
C GLU A 249 23.19 0.10 -0.92
N LYS A 250 22.70 0.76 0.13
CA LYS A 250 21.58 0.26 0.94
C LYS A 250 20.28 0.20 0.12
N SER A 251 20.03 1.21 -0.72
CA SER A 251 18.91 1.23 -1.66
C SER A 251 18.93 0.00 -2.57
N LEU A 252 20.07 -0.32 -3.19
CA LEU A 252 20.25 -1.50 -4.05
C LEU A 252 20.03 -2.81 -3.28
N GLN A 253 20.55 -2.91 -2.03
CA GLN A 253 20.31 -4.07 -1.17
C GLN A 253 18.82 -4.24 -0.84
N THR A 254 18.10 -3.14 -0.62
CA THR A 254 16.67 -3.17 -0.32
C THR A 254 15.86 -3.53 -1.58
N PHE A 255 16.21 -3.01 -2.77
CA PHE A 255 15.57 -3.40 -4.04
C PHE A 255 15.73 -4.90 -4.36
N LYS A 256 16.79 -5.57 -3.89
CA LYS A 256 16.94 -7.03 -4.05
C LYS A 256 15.79 -7.81 -3.39
N LYS A 257 15.17 -7.26 -2.33
CA LYS A 257 14.05 -7.87 -1.60
C LYS A 257 12.69 -7.65 -2.27
N VAL A 258 12.59 -6.71 -3.21
CA VAL A 258 11.36 -6.41 -3.94
C VAL A 258 11.05 -7.56 -4.89
N LYS A 259 9.85 -8.16 -4.79
CA LYS A 259 9.44 -9.29 -5.62
C LYS A 259 9.17 -8.88 -7.07
N VAL A 260 8.49 -7.74 -7.27
CA VAL A 260 8.12 -7.22 -8.59
C VAL A 260 8.98 -6.02 -8.92
N LYS A 261 10.10 -6.27 -9.58
CA LYS A 261 11.10 -5.23 -9.86
C LYS A 261 10.76 -4.36 -11.07
N LYS A 262 9.90 -4.83 -11.98
CA LYS A 262 9.57 -4.12 -13.23
C LYS A 262 9.30 -2.62 -13.02
N ASN A 263 8.46 -2.28 -12.04
CA ASN A 263 8.05 -0.91 -11.76
C ASN A 263 9.15 -0.02 -11.15
N TYR A 264 10.29 -0.62 -10.77
CA TYR A 264 11.37 0.07 -10.07
C TYR A 264 12.72 0.00 -10.79
N LEU A 265 12.75 -0.57 -12.02
CA LEU A 265 13.97 -0.74 -12.79
C LEU A 265 14.68 0.58 -13.07
N PHE A 266 13.93 1.66 -13.33
CA PHE A 266 14.51 2.99 -13.47
C PHE A 266 15.23 3.43 -12.19
N TYR A 267 14.62 3.30 -11.01
CA TYR A 267 15.27 3.63 -9.73
C TYR A 267 16.46 2.72 -9.43
N ILE A 268 16.43 1.45 -9.85
CA ILE A 268 17.58 0.53 -9.73
C ILE A 268 18.73 1.00 -10.63
N ALA A 269 18.44 1.42 -11.87
CA ALA A 269 19.45 1.98 -12.78
C ALA A 269 20.07 3.29 -12.21
N LEU A 270 19.22 4.20 -11.72
CA LEU A 270 19.64 5.43 -11.05
C LEU A 270 20.54 5.15 -9.84
N ALA A 271 20.18 4.15 -9.02
CA ALA A 271 20.96 3.80 -7.83
C ALA A 271 22.32 3.19 -8.20
N HIS A 272 22.41 2.32 -9.23
CA HIS A 272 23.68 1.82 -9.75
C HIS A 272 24.55 2.95 -10.29
N LYS A 273 23.97 3.90 -11.06
CA LYS A 273 24.70 5.07 -11.58
C LYS A 273 25.31 5.90 -10.46
N LYS A 274 24.50 6.25 -9.45
CA LYS A 274 24.97 7.03 -8.30
C LYS A 274 25.95 6.27 -7.41
N ASN A 275 25.94 4.94 -7.47
CA ASN A 275 26.91 4.08 -6.76
C ASN A 275 28.22 3.87 -7.54
N GLY A 276 28.35 4.47 -8.75
CA GLY A 276 29.56 4.35 -9.58
C GLY A 276 29.64 3.05 -10.40
N GLU A 277 28.53 2.36 -10.58
CA GLU A 277 28.42 1.08 -11.28
C GLU A 277 27.81 1.29 -12.68
N ASP A 278 28.51 2.04 -13.56
CA ASP A 278 27.97 2.54 -14.83
C ASP A 278 27.50 1.43 -15.79
N GLU A 279 28.20 0.30 -15.86
CA GLU A 279 27.83 -0.83 -16.73
C GLU A 279 26.49 -1.46 -16.26
N LEU A 280 26.32 -1.64 -14.95
CA LEU A 280 25.07 -2.15 -14.37
C LEU A 280 23.93 -1.14 -14.52
N ALA A 281 24.23 0.16 -14.39
CA ALA A 281 23.22 1.21 -14.61
C ALA A 281 22.67 1.14 -16.04
N ALA A 282 23.55 1.06 -17.04
CA ALA A 282 23.16 0.96 -18.46
C ALA A 282 22.37 -0.35 -18.76
N GLU A 283 22.80 -1.48 -18.16
CA GLU A 283 22.06 -2.75 -18.29
C GLU A 283 20.64 -2.61 -17.73
N LYS A 284 20.49 -2.05 -16.51
CA LYS A 284 19.20 -1.92 -15.85
C LYS A 284 18.30 -0.89 -16.53
N LEU A 285 18.85 0.19 -17.08
CA LEU A 285 18.07 1.16 -17.85
C LEU A 285 17.53 0.54 -19.14
N LYS A 286 18.35 -0.23 -19.85
CA LYS A 286 17.91 -0.99 -21.03
C LYS A 286 16.80 -2.00 -20.69
N GLU A 287 16.93 -2.69 -19.55
CA GLU A 287 15.90 -3.59 -19.04
C GLU A 287 14.60 -2.83 -18.71
N ALA A 288 14.71 -1.64 -18.10
CA ALA A 288 13.58 -0.79 -17.78
C ALA A 288 12.80 -0.39 -19.03
N HIS A 289 13.48 0.13 -20.07
CA HIS A 289 12.84 0.49 -21.34
C HIS A 289 12.16 -0.71 -21.99
N ALA A 290 12.82 -1.86 -22.04
CA ALA A 290 12.27 -3.08 -22.67
C ALA A 290 11.04 -3.62 -21.94
N MET A 291 11.03 -3.56 -20.60
CA MET A 291 9.95 -4.14 -19.80
C MET A 291 8.77 -3.20 -19.60
N THR A 292 8.99 -1.91 -19.58
CA THR A 292 7.93 -0.90 -19.32
C THR A 292 7.38 -0.28 -20.59
N GLY A 293 8.15 -0.27 -21.67
CA GLY A 293 7.84 0.49 -22.89
C GLY A 293 8.07 2.01 -22.76
N MET A 294 8.49 2.48 -21.58
CA MET A 294 8.74 3.90 -21.32
C MET A 294 10.17 4.27 -21.72
N ASP A 295 10.33 5.45 -22.32
CA ASP A 295 11.62 6.14 -22.40
C ASP A 295 11.88 6.99 -21.14
N ASN A 296 13.03 7.68 -21.08
CA ASN A 296 13.40 8.50 -19.93
C ASN A 296 12.39 9.63 -19.67
N ASP A 297 11.95 10.33 -20.72
CA ASP A 297 11.03 11.46 -20.57
C ASP A 297 9.63 10.99 -20.11
N SER A 298 9.13 9.88 -20.62
CA SER A 298 7.88 9.24 -20.18
C SER A 298 7.95 8.81 -18.72
N PHE A 299 9.07 8.19 -18.30
CA PHE A 299 9.26 7.85 -16.91
C PHE A 299 9.25 9.10 -16.01
N ILE A 300 10.02 10.15 -16.36
CA ILE A 300 10.06 11.40 -15.57
C ILE A 300 8.69 12.05 -15.51
N GLY A 301 7.96 12.11 -16.65
CA GLY A 301 6.60 12.65 -16.72
C GLY A 301 5.60 11.88 -15.85
N SER A 302 5.84 10.59 -15.60
CA SER A 302 5.01 9.77 -14.71
C SER A 302 5.22 10.07 -13.22
N GLN A 303 6.38 10.67 -12.84
CA GLN A 303 6.72 10.93 -11.44
C GLN A 303 5.97 12.15 -10.89
N PRO A 304 5.12 12.02 -9.85
CA PRO A 304 4.31 13.13 -9.34
C PRO A 304 5.02 13.98 -8.28
N PHE A 305 6.30 14.30 -8.48
CA PHE A 305 6.99 15.20 -7.56
C PHE A 305 6.37 16.59 -7.56
N ASN A 306 6.22 17.18 -6.39
CA ASN A 306 5.85 18.59 -6.23
C ASN A 306 7.05 19.55 -6.34
N ASN A 307 8.22 19.03 -6.70
CA ASN A 307 9.49 19.76 -6.78
C ASN A 307 10.15 19.53 -8.15
N GLU A 308 10.20 20.58 -8.97
CA GLU A 308 10.80 20.53 -10.32
C GLU A 308 12.31 20.27 -10.29
N GLU A 309 13.01 20.70 -9.23
CA GLU A 309 14.44 20.41 -9.09
C GLU A 309 14.69 18.91 -8.99
N LYS A 310 13.80 18.18 -8.29
CA LYS A 310 13.91 16.71 -8.18
C LYS A 310 13.63 16.01 -9.51
N LEU A 311 12.72 16.50 -10.31
CA LEU A 311 12.48 15.98 -11.66
C LEU A 311 13.69 16.26 -12.57
N SER A 312 14.29 17.46 -12.47
CA SER A 312 15.51 17.82 -13.20
C SER A 312 16.71 16.99 -12.77
N GLU A 313 16.85 16.70 -11.47
CA GLU A 313 17.89 15.82 -10.93
C GLU A 313 17.74 14.39 -11.48
N LEU A 314 16.51 13.82 -11.46
CA LEU A 314 16.23 12.49 -12.05
C LEU A 314 16.64 12.47 -13.52
N LYS A 315 16.22 13.47 -14.30
CA LYS A 315 16.55 13.58 -15.72
C LYS A 315 18.06 13.62 -15.94
N GLY A 316 18.77 14.49 -15.21
CA GLY A 316 20.21 14.62 -15.33
C GLY A 316 20.97 13.32 -15.02
N ILE A 317 20.49 12.51 -14.05
CA ILE A 317 21.11 11.21 -13.77
C ILE A 317 20.81 10.22 -14.91
N LEU A 318 19.55 10.12 -15.37
CA LEU A 318 19.17 9.21 -16.46
C LEU A 318 19.91 9.53 -17.77
N ASP A 319 20.03 10.82 -18.12
CA ASP A 319 20.74 11.26 -19.34
C ASP A 319 22.25 11.02 -19.26
N SER A 320 22.80 10.74 -18.06
CA SER A 320 24.20 10.42 -17.83
C SER A 320 24.52 8.92 -17.85
N ILE A 321 23.50 8.04 -17.94
CA ILE A 321 23.62 6.60 -18.09
C ILE A 321 23.78 6.23 -19.58
#